data_36339c5150091d08b320076728374cb2
#
_entry.id   36339c5150091d08b320076728374cb2
#
_cell.length_a   1.000
_cell.length_b   1.000
_cell.length_c   1.000
_cell.angle_alpha   90.00
_cell.angle_beta   90.00
_cell.angle_gamma   90.00
#
_symmetry.space_group_name_H-M   'P 1'
#
loop_
_entity.id
_entity.type
_entity.pdbx_description
1 polymer ?
#
loop_
_entity_poly.entity_id
_entity_poly.type
_entity_poly.pdbx_seq_one_letter_code
_entity_poly.pdbx_strand_id
1 'polypeptide(L)'
;MYIQLDLAKKHLNIEDDFLEDDEYILSLIEVAESAVRVHINEDFADIAERNGGCLPPPILQAALLMIGNLYQNREIIGNKNLALPYNYQYLIDLYRNYNN
;
A
#
# COMPACT_ATOMS: atom_id res chain seq x y z
N MET A 1 -2.70 11.02 -3.54
CA MET A 1 -2.45 9.59 -3.73
C MET A 1 -1.10 9.40 -4.41
N TYR A 2 -0.24 8.61 -3.83
CA TYR A 2 1.12 8.42 -4.36
C TYR A 2 1.25 7.20 -5.24
N ILE A 3 0.32 6.25 -5.11
CA ILE A 3 0.33 5.04 -5.92
C ILE A 3 -0.66 5.22 -7.05
N GLN A 4 -0.18 5.07 -8.28
CA GLN A 4 -1.02 5.22 -9.46
C GLN A 4 -1.84 3.97 -9.67
N LEU A 5 -3.03 4.15 -10.22
CA LEU A 5 -3.93 3.03 -10.48
C LEU A 5 -3.28 1.99 -11.40
N ASP A 6 -2.60 2.44 -12.44
CA ASP A 6 -1.99 1.51 -13.38
C ASP A 6 -0.89 0.69 -12.72
N LEU A 7 -0.15 1.27 -11.77
CA LEU A 7 0.87 0.52 -11.06
C LEU A 7 0.22 -0.54 -10.17
N ALA A 8 -0.85 -0.18 -9.48
CA ALA A 8 -1.56 -1.15 -8.65
C ALA A 8 -2.12 -2.30 -9.48
N LYS A 9 -2.70 -1.98 -10.63
CA LYS A 9 -3.25 -3.01 -11.50
C LYS A 9 -2.14 -3.94 -12.01
N LYS A 10 -0.99 -3.37 -12.33
CA LYS A 10 0.14 -4.19 -12.77
C LYS A 10 0.60 -5.12 -11.66
N HIS A 11 0.67 -4.61 -10.45
CA HIS A 11 1.05 -5.45 -9.30
C HIS A 11 0.06 -6.59 -9.08
N LEU A 12 -1.22 -6.33 -9.34
CA LEU A 12 -2.28 -7.32 -9.15
C LEU A 12 -2.47 -8.23 -10.35
N ASN A 13 -1.67 -8.03 -11.40
CA ASN A 13 -1.80 -8.77 -12.66
C ASN A 13 -3.15 -8.56 -13.33
N ILE A 14 -3.65 -7.36 -13.25
CA ILE A 14 -4.90 -6.96 -13.90
C ILE A 14 -4.57 -6.15 -15.13
N GLU A 15 -5.23 -6.44 -16.24
CA GLU A 15 -4.99 -5.73 -17.49
C GLU A 15 -5.55 -4.32 -17.43
N ASP A 16 -4.88 -3.41 -18.12
CA ASP A 16 -5.27 -1.99 -18.08
C ASP A 16 -6.67 -1.74 -18.58
N ASP A 17 -7.13 -2.54 -19.55
CA ASP A 17 -8.45 -2.35 -20.11
C ASP A 17 -9.56 -3.04 -19.32
N PHE A 18 -9.22 -3.75 -18.27
CA PHE A 18 -10.22 -4.31 -17.37
C PHE A 18 -10.61 -3.25 -16.36
N LEU A 19 -11.79 -2.67 -16.50
CA LEU A 19 -12.17 -1.49 -15.72
C LEU A 19 -13.14 -1.77 -14.57
N GLU A 20 -13.61 -3.00 -14.45
CA GLU A 20 -14.67 -3.31 -13.50
C GLU A 20 -14.27 -3.07 -12.05
N ASP A 21 -13.02 -3.31 -11.71
CA ASP A 21 -12.56 -3.18 -10.32
C ASP A 21 -11.84 -1.86 -10.06
N ASP A 22 -11.81 -0.93 -11.02
CA ASP A 22 -11.00 0.28 -10.85
C ASP A 22 -11.38 1.07 -9.61
N GLU A 23 -12.67 1.27 -9.37
CA GLU A 23 -13.09 2.04 -8.20
C GLU A 23 -12.72 1.32 -6.91
N TYR A 24 -12.88 0.01 -6.90
CA TYR A 24 -12.51 -0.77 -5.72
C TYR A 24 -11.00 -0.70 -5.48
N ILE A 25 -10.22 -0.82 -6.55
CA ILE A 25 -8.76 -0.75 -6.42
C ILE A 25 -8.34 0.63 -5.93
N LEU A 26 -8.98 1.69 -6.42
CA LEU A 26 -8.68 3.03 -5.94
C LEU A 26 -8.93 3.16 -4.43
N SER A 27 -10.00 2.56 -3.94
CA SER A 27 -10.26 2.60 -2.50
C SER A 27 -9.22 1.80 -1.73
N LEU A 28 -8.74 0.70 -2.29
CA LEU A 28 -7.68 -0.07 -1.65
C LEU A 28 -6.38 0.71 -1.58
N ILE A 29 -6.09 1.49 -2.62
CA ILE A 29 -4.90 2.34 -2.61
C ILE A 29 -4.98 3.33 -1.46
N GLU A 30 -6.14 3.97 -1.28
CA GLU A 30 -6.31 4.91 -0.18
C GLU A 30 -6.13 4.23 1.18
N VAL A 31 -6.72 3.05 1.34
CA VAL A 31 -6.61 2.33 2.60
C VAL A 31 -5.15 1.96 2.86
N ALA A 32 -4.47 1.45 1.84
CA ALA A 32 -3.10 1.01 2.01
C ALA A 32 -2.18 2.18 2.34
N GLU A 33 -2.34 3.30 1.63
CA GLU A 33 -1.50 4.47 1.91
C GLU A 33 -1.72 4.98 3.33
N SER A 34 -2.98 5.02 3.77
CA SER A 34 -3.28 5.46 5.11
C SER A 34 -2.69 4.52 6.17
N ALA A 35 -2.83 3.22 5.95
CA ALA A 35 -2.33 2.25 6.90
C ALA A 35 -0.81 2.29 7.00
N VAL A 36 -0.13 2.38 5.86
CA VAL A 36 1.32 2.45 5.87
C VAL A 36 1.80 3.72 6.56
N ARG A 37 1.13 4.84 6.28
CA ARG A 37 1.50 6.10 6.93
C ARG A 37 1.39 5.99 8.45
N VAL A 38 0.33 5.36 8.94
CA VAL A 38 0.17 5.17 10.37
C VAL A 38 1.27 4.26 10.92
N HIS A 39 1.57 3.19 10.22
CA HIS A 39 2.57 2.22 10.68
C HIS A 39 3.96 2.83 10.77
N ILE A 40 4.34 3.68 9.81
CA ILE A 40 5.65 4.31 9.86
C ILE A 40 5.67 5.56 10.71
N ASN A 41 4.49 6.05 11.10
CA ASN A 41 4.34 7.21 11.98
C ASN A 41 4.95 8.47 11.38
N GLU A 42 4.74 8.67 10.09
CA GLU A 42 5.26 9.85 9.41
C GLU A 42 4.44 10.10 8.15
N ASP A 43 4.26 11.38 7.80
CA ASP A 43 3.51 11.74 6.61
C ASP A 43 4.27 11.39 5.33
N PHE A 44 3.54 10.89 4.35
CA PHE A 44 4.12 10.59 3.05
C PHE A 44 4.70 11.84 2.39
N ALA A 45 4.07 13.00 2.61
CA ALA A 45 4.58 14.24 2.03
C ALA A 45 5.99 14.53 2.51
N ASP A 46 6.24 14.34 3.81
CA ASP A 46 7.56 14.57 4.37
C ASP A 46 8.57 13.56 3.83
N ILE A 47 8.16 12.30 3.74
CA ILE A 47 9.05 11.26 3.23
C ILE A 47 9.37 11.50 1.75
N ALA A 48 8.37 11.84 0.98
CA ALA A 48 8.56 12.07 -0.45
C ALA A 48 9.48 13.26 -0.69
N GLU A 49 9.33 14.31 0.13
CA GLU A 49 10.18 15.48 -0.01
C GLU A 49 11.65 15.12 0.17
N ARG A 50 11.93 14.28 1.17
CA ARG A 50 13.30 13.84 1.41
C ARG A 50 13.83 12.92 0.33
N ASN A 51 12.94 12.34 -0.48
CA ASN A 51 13.30 11.36 -1.49
C ASN A 51 13.07 11.88 -2.90
N GLY A 52 13.17 13.18 -3.10
CA GLY A 52 13.09 13.75 -4.44
C GLY A 52 11.69 13.80 -5.02
N GLY A 53 10.67 13.83 -4.19
CA GLY A 53 9.30 13.94 -4.65
C GLY A 53 8.55 12.64 -4.81
N CYS A 54 9.20 11.51 -4.54
CA CYS A 54 8.59 10.18 -4.68
C CYS A 54 8.72 9.40 -3.40
N LEU A 55 7.83 8.43 -3.23
CA LEU A 55 7.98 7.51 -2.11
C LEU A 55 9.19 6.61 -2.34
N PRO A 56 9.97 6.32 -1.29
CA PRO A 56 11.06 5.37 -1.43
C PRO A 56 10.54 3.99 -1.83
N PRO A 57 11.33 3.24 -2.60
CA PRO A 57 10.89 1.93 -3.06
C PRO A 57 10.42 0.98 -1.96
N PRO A 58 11.05 0.88 -0.79
CA PRO A 58 10.52 -0.03 0.24
C PRO A 58 9.14 0.36 0.73
N ILE A 59 8.85 1.65 0.85
CA ILE A 59 7.52 2.09 1.29
C ILE A 59 6.50 1.81 0.20
N LEU A 60 6.87 2.09 -1.05
CA LEU A 60 5.99 1.80 -2.17
C LEU A 60 5.67 0.31 -2.23
N GLN A 61 6.68 -0.53 -2.08
CA GLN A 61 6.49 -1.97 -2.11
C GLN A 61 5.61 -2.45 -0.96
N ALA A 62 5.79 -1.89 0.23
CA ALA A 62 4.95 -2.25 1.37
C ALA A 62 3.49 -1.95 1.09
N ALA A 63 3.21 -0.78 0.52
CA ALA A 63 1.83 -0.41 0.20
C ALA A 63 1.25 -1.34 -0.87
N LEU A 64 2.04 -1.70 -1.87
CA LEU A 64 1.58 -2.62 -2.90
C LEU A 64 1.31 -4.01 -2.32
N LEU A 65 2.13 -4.46 -1.39
CA LEU A 65 1.88 -5.75 -0.72
C LEU A 65 0.56 -5.71 0.04
N MET A 66 0.28 -4.60 0.71
CA MET A 66 -1.00 -4.48 1.41
C MET A 66 -2.16 -4.46 0.44
N ILE A 67 -2.05 -3.74 -0.66
CA ILE A 67 -3.09 -3.71 -1.67
C ILE A 67 -3.37 -5.13 -2.18
N GLY A 68 -2.32 -5.88 -2.49
CA GLY A 68 -2.48 -7.24 -2.96
C GLY A 68 -3.17 -8.13 -1.94
N ASN A 69 -2.77 -7.99 -0.68
CA ASN A 69 -3.37 -8.77 0.38
C ASN A 69 -4.86 -8.45 0.53
N LEU A 70 -5.20 -7.17 0.53
CA LEU A 70 -6.59 -6.75 0.67
C LEU A 70 -7.43 -7.17 -0.53
N TYR A 71 -6.86 -7.08 -1.72
CA TYR A 71 -7.59 -7.46 -2.93
C TYR A 71 -7.91 -8.95 -2.94
N GLN A 72 -6.94 -9.76 -2.58
CA GLN A 72 -7.13 -11.22 -2.59
C GLN A 72 -8.06 -11.68 -1.50
N ASN A 73 -8.15 -10.96 -0.42
CA ASN A 73 -8.94 -11.37 0.74
C ASN A 73 -10.24 -10.60 0.90
N ARG A 74 -10.67 -9.91 -0.16
CA ARG A 74 -11.88 -9.08 -0.06
C ARG A 74 -13.13 -9.86 0.23
N GLU A 75 -13.10 -11.16 -0.06
CA GLU A 75 -14.27 -12.00 0.17
C GLU A 75 -14.32 -12.59 1.56
N ILE A 76 -13.28 -12.40 2.33
CA ILE A 76 -13.20 -12.95 3.67
C ILE A 76 -13.74 -11.90 4.63
N ILE A 77 -15.02 -11.95 4.88
CA ILE A 77 -15.68 -10.91 5.64
C ILE A 77 -15.70 -11.27 7.11
N GLY A 78 -15.12 -10.39 7.89
CA GLY A 78 -15.40 -10.31 9.32
C GLY A 78 -14.92 -11.42 10.16
N ASN A 79 -14.07 -12.28 9.71
CA ASN A 79 -13.81 -13.38 10.57
C ASN A 79 -12.36 -13.64 10.91
N LYS A 80 -11.44 -13.01 10.29
CA LYS A 80 -10.05 -13.37 10.57
C LYS A 80 -9.15 -12.20 10.47
N ASN A 81 -8.04 -12.30 11.17
CA ASN A 81 -6.96 -11.38 10.96
C ASN A 81 -6.41 -11.57 9.58
N LEU A 82 -6.27 -10.47 8.85
CA LEU A 82 -5.57 -10.52 7.60
C LEU A 82 -4.09 -10.63 7.94
N ALA A 83 -3.51 -11.76 7.64
CA ALA A 83 -2.09 -11.95 7.91
C ALA A 83 -1.31 -11.22 6.82
N LEU A 84 -0.71 -10.10 7.19
CA LEU A 84 0.11 -9.36 6.24
C LEU A 84 1.36 -10.15 5.91
N PRO A 85 1.89 -9.99 4.70
CA PRO A 85 3.12 -10.69 4.34
C PRO A 85 4.25 -10.35 5.29
N TYR A 86 5.10 -11.30 5.51
CA TYR A 86 6.24 -11.16 6.38
C TYR A 86 7.10 -9.96 5.99
N ASN A 87 7.36 -9.84 4.71
CA ASN A 87 8.21 -8.76 4.22
C ASN A 87 7.56 -7.40 4.30
N TYR A 88 6.23 -7.33 4.49
CA TYR A 88 5.58 -6.05 4.74
C TYR A 88 6.15 -5.41 6.01
N GLN A 89 6.20 -6.17 7.09
CA GLN A 89 6.70 -5.65 8.36
C GLN A 89 8.16 -5.24 8.25
N TYR A 90 8.95 -6.04 7.56
CA TYR A 90 10.35 -5.73 7.35
C TYR A 90 10.52 -4.37 6.64
N LEU A 91 9.75 -4.18 5.56
CA LEU A 91 9.85 -2.94 4.79
C LEU A 91 9.40 -1.73 5.60
N ILE A 92 8.35 -1.90 6.38
CA ILE A 92 7.84 -0.82 7.22
C ILE A 92 8.86 -0.45 8.28
N ASP A 93 9.51 -1.45 8.88
CA ASP A 93 10.47 -1.19 9.96
C ASP A 93 11.68 -0.41 9.47
N LEU A 94 12.02 -0.49 8.20
CA LEU A 94 13.12 0.28 7.65
C LEU A 94 12.88 1.79 7.75
N TYR A 95 11.62 2.21 7.76
CA TYR A 95 11.26 3.62 7.72
C TYR A 95 10.45 4.07 8.92
N ARG A 96 10.18 3.16 9.84
CA ARG A 96 9.34 3.50 10.96
C ARG A 96 10.02 4.55 11.85
N ASN A 97 9.22 5.57 12.20
CA ASN A 97 9.71 6.64 13.03
C ASN A 97 9.33 6.36 14.48
N TYR A 98 10.34 6.06 15.29
CA TYR A 98 10.12 5.74 16.70
C TYR A 98 10.22 6.93 17.62
N ASN A 99 10.57 8.08 17.06
CA ASN A 99 10.86 9.26 17.87
C ASN A 99 9.67 10.19 17.94
N ASN A 100 8.66 9.87 18.68
CA ASN A 100 7.62 10.89 18.78
C ASN A 100 6.89 10.83 20.10
#